data_4e9bdebac3c4340d1877e467f7116518
#
_entry.id   4e9bdebac3c4340d1877e467f7116518
#
_cell.length_a   1.000
_cell.length_b   1.000
_cell.length_c   1.000
_cell.angle_alpha   90.00
_cell.angle_beta   90.00
_cell.angle_gamma   90.00
#
_symmetry.space_group_name_H-M   'P 1'
#
loop_
_entity.id
_entity.type
_entity.pdbx_description
1 polymer ?
#
loop_
_entity_poly.entity_id
_entity_poly.type
_entity_poly.pdbx_seq_one_letter_code
_entity_poly.pdbx_strand_id
1 'polypeptide(L)'
;MAVTPEQIGLCGCWQVIAVERKSEDLNNPTSASLEIGCYVASLALDQTTEANLMAAIRGHWSAIENGTHYRRDVSLGEDDCRTANRKGAAALASLRNLANGVYELQKEQGCTKVDSLKSWCQQQTFTTVWPLLNR
;
A
#
# COMPACT_ATOMS: atom_id res chain seq x y z
N MET A 1 -11.96 -1.39 -21.27
CA MET A 1 -12.87 -0.67 -22.20
C MET A 1 -12.42 0.78 -22.27
N ALA A 2 -12.22 1.34 -23.46
CA ALA A 2 -11.96 2.76 -23.64
C ALA A 2 -13.22 3.57 -23.32
N VAL A 3 -13.03 4.71 -22.68
CA VAL A 3 -14.08 5.67 -22.33
C VAL A 3 -13.54 7.09 -22.50
N THR A 4 -14.42 8.07 -22.49
CA THR A 4 -13.99 9.47 -22.40
C THR A 4 -14.33 10.04 -21.01
N PRO A 5 -13.60 11.06 -20.55
CA PRO A 5 -13.87 11.71 -19.27
C PRO A 5 -15.31 12.19 -19.13
N GLU A 6 -15.92 12.64 -20.25
CA GLU A 6 -17.31 13.13 -20.29
C GLU A 6 -18.33 12.00 -20.09
N GLN A 7 -18.05 10.79 -20.61
CA GLN A 7 -18.93 9.62 -20.45
C GLN A 7 -18.99 9.13 -19.01
N ILE A 8 -17.88 9.24 -18.29
CA ILE A 8 -17.76 8.76 -16.90
C ILE A 8 -18.01 9.89 -15.89
N GLY A 9 -17.90 11.16 -16.31
CA GLY A 9 -17.96 12.32 -15.42
C GLY A 9 -16.74 12.45 -14.51
N LEU A 10 -15.61 11.79 -14.86
CA LEU A 10 -14.38 11.79 -14.11
C LEU A 10 -13.24 12.30 -14.98
N CYS A 11 -12.73 13.49 -14.64
CA CYS A 11 -11.63 14.12 -15.36
C CYS A 11 -10.39 13.21 -15.42
N GLY A 12 -9.84 13.04 -16.62
CA GLY A 12 -8.66 12.21 -16.86
C GLY A 12 -8.92 10.71 -16.89
N CYS A 13 -10.17 10.25 -16.86
CA CYS A 13 -10.51 8.84 -16.99
C CYS A 13 -10.59 8.46 -18.49
N TRP A 14 -9.68 7.58 -18.93
CA TRP A 14 -9.61 7.08 -20.31
C TRP A 14 -9.95 5.60 -20.43
N GLN A 15 -9.94 4.86 -19.34
CA GLN A 15 -10.28 3.44 -19.32
C GLN A 15 -11.09 3.08 -18.07
N VAL A 16 -12.07 2.18 -18.27
CA VAL A 16 -12.71 1.41 -17.21
C VAL A 16 -12.24 -0.04 -17.33
N ILE A 17 -11.84 -0.61 -16.21
CA ILE A 17 -11.26 -1.95 -16.12
C ILE A 17 -12.12 -2.75 -15.15
N ALA A 18 -12.63 -3.90 -15.59
CA ALA A 18 -13.25 -4.89 -14.72
C ALA A 18 -12.23 -6.03 -14.46
N VAL A 19 -11.99 -6.31 -13.20
CA VAL A 19 -11.11 -7.40 -12.76
C VAL A 19 -11.96 -8.46 -12.08
N GLU A 20 -11.95 -9.65 -12.63
CA GLU A 20 -12.59 -10.83 -12.04
C GLU A 20 -11.58 -11.57 -11.16
N ARG A 21 -11.92 -11.74 -9.89
CA ARG A 21 -11.14 -12.52 -8.93
C ARG A 21 -11.93 -13.76 -8.53
N LYS A 22 -11.37 -14.92 -8.85
CA LYS A 22 -11.87 -16.22 -8.38
C LYS A 22 -11.05 -16.64 -7.17
N SER A 23 -11.70 -16.99 -6.09
CA SER A 23 -11.08 -17.55 -4.90
C SER A 23 -11.70 -18.89 -4.59
N GLU A 24 -10.87 -19.90 -4.35
CA GLU A 24 -11.28 -21.24 -3.98
C GLU A 24 -10.65 -21.59 -2.63
N ASP A 25 -11.41 -22.17 -1.73
CA ASP A 25 -10.88 -22.70 -0.49
C ASP A 25 -10.17 -24.03 -0.79
N LEU A 26 -8.87 -24.10 -0.46
CA LEU A 26 -8.06 -25.30 -0.66
C LEU A 26 -8.59 -26.53 0.10
N ASN A 27 -9.30 -26.30 1.21
CA ASN A 27 -9.88 -27.33 2.04
C ASN A 27 -11.34 -27.67 1.67
N ASN A 28 -12.00 -26.80 0.92
CA ASN A 28 -13.39 -26.96 0.48
C ASN A 28 -13.59 -26.42 -0.95
N PRO A 29 -13.26 -27.19 -1.99
CA PRO A 29 -13.34 -26.76 -3.39
C PRO A 29 -14.75 -26.36 -3.86
N THR A 30 -15.79 -26.70 -3.11
CA THR A 30 -17.18 -26.29 -3.43
C THR A 30 -17.49 -24.87 -2.99
N SER A 31 -16.61 -24.25 -2.20
CA SER A 31 -16.72 -22.88 -1.73
C SER A 31 -15.93 -21.93 -2.64
N ALA A 32 -16.29 -21.87 -3.92
CA ALA A 32 -15.72 -20.88 -4.83
C ALA A 32 -16.46 -19.55 -4.70
N SER A 33 -15.72 -18.45 -4.59
CA SER A 33 -16.28 -17.11 -4.67
C SER A 33 -15.78 -16.37 -5.91
N LEU A 34 -16.68 -15.62 -6.54
CA LEU A 34 -16.38 -14.74 -7.65
C LEU A 34 -16.62 -13.31 -7.23
N GLU A 35 -15.61 -12.48 -7.37
CA GLU A 35 -15.67 -11.06 -7.06
C GLU A 35 -15.26 -10.24 -8.29
N ILE A 36 -16.02 -9.20 -8.62
CA ILE A 36 -15.71 -8.30 -9.72
C ILE A 36 -15.38 -6.92 -9.13
N GLY A 37 -14.13 -6.50 -9.29
CA GLY A 37 -13.67 -5.16 -8.96
C GLY A 37 -13.64 -4.27 -10.19
N CYS A 38 -14.17 -3.03 -10.08
CA CYS A 38 -14.10 -2.04 -11.15
C CYS A 38 -13.04 -0.98 -10.82
N TYR A 39 -12.19 -0.68 -11.78
CA TYR A 39 -11.12 0.31 -11.66
C TYR A 39 -11.20 1.30 -12.82
N VAL A 40 -10.62 2.46 -12.62
CA VAL A 40 -10.45 3.49 -13.64
C VAL A 40 -8.98 3.80 -13.85
N ALA A 41 -8.59 4.14 -15.09
CA ALA A 41 -7.22 4.51 -15.40
C ALA A 41 -7.18 5.79 -16.25
N SER A 42 -6.15 6.60 -15.98
CA SER A 42 -5.84 7.80 -16.74
C SER A 42 -4.99 7.53 -17.99
N LEU A 43 -4.55 6.30 -18.20
CA LEU A 43 -3.81 5.88 -19.39
C LEU A 43 -4.79 5.48 -20.49
N ALA A 44 -4.52 5.86 -21.75
CA ALA A 44 -5.28 5.40 -22.90
C ALA A 44 -4.91 3.94 -23.25
N LEU A 45 -5.76 3.27 -24.04
CA LEU A 45 -5.56 1.84 -24.39
C LEU A 45 -4.26 1.57 -25.14
N ASP A 46 -3.80 2.53 -25.93
CA ASP A 46 -2.55 2.46 -26.70
C ASP A 46 -1.30 2.73 -25.84
N GLN A 47 -1.47 3.25 -24.64
CA GLN A 47 -0.37 3.62 -23.73
C GLN A 47 0.00 2.51 -22.74
N THR A 48 -0.81 1.46 -22.64
CA THR A 48 -0.56 0.39 -21.67
C THR A 48 -1.15 -0.95 -22.13
N THR A 49 -0.67 -2.02 -21.53
CA THR A 49 -1.16 -3.38 -21.76
C THR A 49 -1.99 -3.87 -20.57
N GLU A 50 -2.83 -4.89 -20.81
CA GLU A 50 -3.59 -5.54 -19.71
C GLU A 50 -2.67 -6.07 -18.60
N ALA A 51 -1.51 -6.63 -18.98
CA ALA A 51 -0.53 -7.11 -18.01
C ALA A 51 0.02 -5.98 -17.11
N ASN A 52 0.30 -4.81 -17.69
CA ASN A 52 0.76 -3.64 -16.95
C ASN A 52 -0.33 -3.08 -16.03
N LEU A 53 -1.59 -3.05 -16.48
CA LEU A 53 -2.73 -2.66 -15.65
C LEU A 53 -2.92 -3.61 -14.47
N MET A 54 -2.86 -4.92 -14.70
CA MET A 54 -2.93 -5.93 -13.63
C MET A 54 -1.75 -5.81 -12.66
N ALA A 55 -0.54 -5.55 -13.15
CA ALA A 55 0.62 -5.32 -12.30
C ALA A 55 0.45 -4.06 -11.43
N ALA A 56 -0.09 -2.97 -11.99
CA ALA A 56 -0.36 -1.75 -11.26
C ALA A 56 -1.42 -1.96 -10.16
N ILE A 57 -2.54 -2.65 -10.49
CA ILE A 57 -3.59 -2.97 -9.52
C ILE A 57 -3.05 -3.85 -8.38
N ARG A 58 -2.29 -4.91 -8.70
CA ARG A 58 -1.66 -5.78 -7.70
C ARG A 58 -0.61 -5.03 -6.87
N GLY A 59 0.18 -4.17 -7.52
CA GLY A 59 1.19 -3.34 -6.87
C GLY A 59 0.57 -2.37 -5.87
N HIS A 60 -0.55 -1.74 -6.22
CA HIS A 60 -1.31 -0.88 -5.31
C HIS A 60 -1.72 -1.64 -4.03
N TRP A 61 -2.35 -2.80 -4.17
CA TRP A 61 -2.77 -3.61 -3.02
C TRP A 61 -1.59 -4.12 -2.18
N SER A 62 -0.52 -4.58 -2.81
CA SER A 62 0.63 -5.13 -2.08
C SER A 62 1.48 -4.07 -1.41
N ALA A 63 1.76 -2.96 -2.09
CA ALA A 63 2.68 -1.94 -1.59
C ALA A 63 1.99 -0.90 -0.70
N ILE A 64 0.77 -0.50 -1.00
CA ILE A 64 0.05 0.56 -0.28
C ILE A 64 -0.83 -0.05 0.80
N GLU A 65 -1.84 -0.86 0.43
CA GLU A 65 -2.82 -1.37 1.39
C GLU A 65 -2.20 -2.40 2.35
N ASN A 66 -1.61 -3.47 1.84
CA ASN A 66 -0.98 -4.50 2.69
C ASN A 66 0.44 -4.13 3.16
N GLY A 67 1.02 -3.09 2.58
CA GLY A 67 2.32 -2.57 2.95
C GLY A 67 2.22 -1.39 3.91
N THR A 68 2.17 -0.18 3.35
CA THR A 68 2.31 1.07 4.12
C THR A 68 1.12 1.31 5.06
N HIS A 69 -0.13 1.15 4.59
CA HIS A 69 -1.33 1.37 5.41
C HIS A 69 -1.39 0.35 6.55
N TYR A 70 -1.30 -0.94 6.24
CA TYR A 70 -1.30 -2.00 7.26
C TYR A 70 -0.23 -1.77 8.34
N ARG A 71 0.97 -1.34 7.95
CA ARG A 71 2.04 -1.07 8.91
C ARG A 71 1.77 0.14 9.79
N ARG A 72 1.17 1.19 9.24
CA ARG A 72 0.79 2.38 10.02
C ARG A 72 -0.30 2.03 11.02
N ASP A 73 -1.33 1.33 10.58
CA ASP A 73 -2.51 1.04 11.39
C ASP A 73 -2.23 -0.07 12.41
N VAL A 74 -1.70 -1.20 11.96
CA VAL A 74 -1.50 -2.37 12.83
C VAL A 74 -0.15 -2.33 13.55
N SER A 75 0.95 -2.04 12.85
CA SER A 75 2.28 -2.11 13.47
C SER A 75 2.60 -0.89 14.32
N LEU A 76 2.15 0.31 13.92
CA LEU A 76 2.41 1.58 14.61
C LEU A 76 1.16 2.15 15.32
N GLY A 77 0.03 1.43 15.30
CA GLY A 77 -1.18 1.77 16.04
C GLY A 77 -1.77 3.14 15.67
N GLU A 78 -1.82 3.48 14.38
CA GLU A 78 -2.33 4.78 13.95
C GLU A 78 -3.82 4.91 14.22
N ASP A 79 -4.60 3.88 13.94
CA ASP A 79 -6.05 3.84 14.17
C ASP A 79 -6.42 3.88 15.65
N ASP A 80 -5.55 3.39 16.53
CA ASP A 80 -5.72 3.45 17.98
C ASP A 80 -5.33 4.82 18.58
N CYS A 81 -4.77 5.72 17.78
CA CYS A 81 -4.27 7.01 18.23
C CYS A 81 -5.41 8.00 18.46
N ARG A 82 -5.72 8.28 19.72
CA ARG A 82 -6.79 9.19 20.16
C ARG A 82 -6.33 10.63 20.38
N THR A 83 -5.29 11.08 19.67
CA THR A 83 -4.78 12.44 19.81
C THR A 83 -5.74 13.45 19.21
N ALA A 84 -6.38 14.27 20.06
CA ALA A 84 -7.30 15.34 19.64
C ALA A 84 -6.59 16.57 19.03
N ASN A 85 -5.30 16.74 19.31
CA ASN A 85 -4.51 17.84 18.81
C ASN A 85 -4.08 17.57 17.36
N ARG A 86 -4.59 18.36 16.39
CA ARG A 86 -4.29 18.21 14.97
C ARG A 86 -2.80 18.32 14.65
N LYS A 87 -2.06 19.22 15.29
CA LYS A 87 -0.61 19.38 15.08
C LYS A 87 0.15 18.16 15.60
N GLY A 88 -0.26 17.65 16.77
CA GLY A 88 0.30 16.44 17.35
C GLY A 88 0.01 15.22 16.49
N ALA A 89 -1.21 15.06 15.98
CA ALA A 89 -1.58 13.99 15.06
C ALA A 89 -0.75 14.02 13.77
N ALA A 90 -0.58 15.20 13.17
CA ALA A 90 0.24 15.37 11.96
C ALA A 90 1.72 15.04 12.22
N ALA A 91 2.27 15.44 13.36
CA ALA A 91 3.64 15.10 13.75
C ALA A 91 3.82 13.59 13.93
N LEU A 92 2.88 12.92 14.63
CA LEU A 92 2.90 11.47 14.80
C LEU A 92 2.78 10.72 13.46
N ALA A 93 1.91 11.17 12.55
CA ALA A 93 1.79 10.60 11.22
C ALA A 93 3.11 10.72 10.44
N SER A 94 3.77 11.89 10.52
CA SER A 94 5.08 12.11 9.88
C SER A 94 6.17 11.19 10.46
N LEU A 95 6.20 11.01 11.78
CA LEU A 95 7.14 10.10 12.45
C LEU A 95 6.89 8.64 12.07
N ARG A 96 5.63 8.21 11.95
CA ARG A 96 5.28 6.87 11.48
C ARG A 96 5.71 6.64 10.04
N ASN A 97 5.50 7.62 9.16
CA ASN A 97 5.97 7.56 7.78
C ASN A 97 7.50 7.48 7.71
N LEU A 98 8.21 8.25 8.52
CA LEU A 98 9.66 8.20 8.60
C LEU A 98 10.14 6.83 9.06
N ALA A 99 9.58 6.28 10.13
CA ALA A 99 9.94 4.96 10.63
C ALA A 99 9.71 3.86 9.60
N ASN A 100 8.57 3.89 8.90
CA ASN A 100 8.28 2.96 7.81
C ASN A 100 9.25 3.12 6.65
N GLY A 101 9.57 4.34 6.23
CA GLY A 101 10.52 4.61 5.15
C GLY A 101 11.94 4.14 5.47
N VAL A 102 12.43 4.39 6.69
CA VAL A 102 13.76 3.92 7.13
C VAL A 102 13.82 2.40 7.18
N TYR A 103 12.75 1.75 7.67
CA TYR A 103 12.67 0.28 7.68
C TYR A 103 12.73 -0.30 6.27
N GLU A 104 11.96 0.25 5.31
CA GLU A 104 11.97 -0.20 3.93
C GLU A 104 13.34 -0.03 3.27
N LEU A 105 13.98 1.13 3.45
CA LEU A 105 15.33 1.37 2.94
C LEU A 105 16.34 0.37 3.49
N GLN A 106 16.30 0.06 4.79
CA GLN A 106 17.17 -0.93 5.39
C GLN A 106 16.91 -2.34 4.87
N LYS A 107 15.65 -2.68 4.65
CA LYS A 107 15.25 -3.96 4.08
C LYS A 107 15.76 -4.10 2.64
N GLU A 108 15.56 -3.08 1.82
CA GLU A 108 16.04 -3.03 0.43
C GLU A 108 17.56 -3.12 0.34
N GLN A 109 18.27 -2.46 1.25
CA GLN A 109 19.73 -2.49 1.32
C GLN A 109 20.29 -3.78 1.97
N GLY A 110 19.43 -4.70 2.42
CA GLY A 110 19.85 -5.91 3.13
C GLY A 110 20.45 -5.66 4.51
N CYS A 111 20.26 -4.46 5.07
CA CYS A 111 20.81 -4.07 6.37
C CYS A 111 19.99 -4.62 7.55
N THR A 112 18.77 -5.07 7.31
CA THR A 112 17.93 -5.75 8.32
C THR A 112 17.37 -7.05 7.77
N LYS A 113 17.31 -8.07 8.64
CA LYS A 113 16.67 -9.37 8.38
C LYS A 113 15.35 -9.51 9.12
N VAL A 114 14.91 -8.44 9.77
CA VAL A 114 13.68 -8.44 10.56
C VAL A 114 12.47 -8.28 9.65
N ASP A 115 11.54 -9.24 9.70
CA ASP A 115 10.43 -9.31 8.75
C ASP A 115 9.27 -8.35 9.07
N SER A 116 9.19 -7.81 10.30
CA SER A 116 8.12 -6.90 10.68
C SER A 116 8.63 -5.55 11.18
N LEU A 117 7.97 -4.48 10.77
CA LEU A 117 8.25 -3.13 11.25
C LEU A 117 8.18 -3.02 12.78
N LYS A 118 7.21 -3.69 13.41
CA LYS A 118 7.05 -3.69 14.87
C LYS A 118 8.29 -4.26 15.56
N SER A 119 8.75 -5.42 15.13
CA SER A 119 9.95 -6.05 15.71
C SER A 119 11.21 -5.23 15.43
N TRP A 120 11.29 -4.62 14.25
CA TRP A 120 12.39 -3.73 13.91
C TRP A 120 12.41 -2.51 14.85
N CYS A 121 11.28 -1.83 15.07
CA CYS A 121 11.19 -0.69 15.99
C CYS A 121 11.62 -1.06 17.41
N GLN A 122 11.25 -2.25 17.90
CA GLN A 122 11.62 -2.72 19.24
C GLN A 122 13.13 -2.94 19.41
N GLN A 123 13.84 -3.20 18.33
CA GLN A 123 15.29 -3.41 18.34
C GLN A 123 16.08 -2.09 18.20
N GLN A 124 15.40 -0.99 17.84
CA GLN A 124 16.08 0.28 17.64
C GLN A 124 16.41 0.96 18.98
N THR A 125 17.60 1.56 19.00
CA THR A 125 18.04 2.45 20.07
C THR A 125 18.48 3.78 19.45
N PHE A 126 18.68 4.80 20.25
CA PHE A 126 19.19 6.08 19.75
C PHE A 126 20.51 5.91 18.97
N THR A 127 21.39 5.05 19.47
CA THR A 127 22.70 4.78 18.83
C THR A 127 22.59 4.04 17.50
N THR A 128 21.54 3.27 17.27
CA THR A 128 21.32 2.56 16.00
C THR A 128 20.57 3.41 14.97
N VAL A 129 19.65 4.27 15.42
CA VAL A 129 18.82 5.09 14.52
C VAL A 129 19.54 6.38 14.09
N TRP A 130 20.29 7.02 14.99
CA TRP A 130 20.94 8.31 14.70
C TRP A 130 21.83 8.30 13.45
N PRO A 131 22.69 7.30 13.22
CA PRO A 131 23.50 7.22 12.00
C PRO A 131 22.70 7.05 10.71
N LEU A 132 21.45 6.54 10.80
CA LEU A 132 20.59 6.35 9.64
C LEU A 132 19.94 7.63 9.16
N LEU A 133 19.74 8.58 10.08
CA LEU A 133 19.11 9.88 9.79
C LEU A 133 20.11 10.93 9.27
N ASN A 134 21.41 10.66 9.41
CA ASN A 134 22.51 11.57 9.07
C ASN A 134 23.35 11.11 7.87
N ARG A 135 22.82 10.25 7.03
CA ARG A 135 23.46 9.79 5.78
C ARG A 135 23.00 10.58 4.57
#